data_906b5d7ca756f95e6103f4d0a0efeac3
#
_entry.id   906b5d7ca756f95e6103f4d0a0efeac3
#
_cell.length_a   1.000
_cell.length_b   1.000
_cell.length_c   1.000
_cell.angle_alpha   90.00
_cell.angle_beta   90.00
_cell.angle_gamma   90.00
#
_symmetry.space_group_name_H-M   'P 1'
#
loop_
_entity.id
_entity.type
_entity.pdbx_description
1 polymer ?
#
loop_
_entity_poly.entity_id
_entity_poly.type
_entity_poly.pdbx_seq_one_letter_code
_entity_poly.pdbx_strand_id
1 'polypeptide(L)'
;MKIGILTFHRSVNNGAFMQAYALSSEIKKRFPTDTVEIVDFTPPSVVNNYSYSLAAYFRHSTPRVFAGKLLQLLRDPLYLKRMRKRTAVFDAAAGALPLSEKKIVSSNYEEVYAYINDNYDALIVGSDAVWNFHLRGYPNPYFPDSHVTAHKLSYAASCYGMDFLKCAEDTRKSIAGVFDGFDFIGVRDAATEEMVRWSGSTAIPVHTCDPTALLDVESLPVSRADFEKKLAARGFDFNRPAIGMMGDNAMFSMIKNMYGDRYQIVALYNYIKGADVNLYDISPFEWAYAFRYFKVTFTTFFHGTMLSLRNGTPLICIALKTDFAKAHTPKTLDVLRRCGLSDWYFETDYRSENLDRIKKTADELIDGDYRAFILKQINAEAKSFDAFAEALENIKKNNER
;
A
#
# COMPACT_ATOMS: atom_id res chain seq x y z
N MET A 1 15.24 11.56 -20.09
CA MET A 1 15.61 10.27 -19.46
C MET A 1 14.47 9.26 -19.59
N LYS A 2 14.79 7.96 -19.62
CA LYS A 2 13.83 6.88 -19.46
C LYS A 2 13.95 6.28 -18.05
N ILE A 3 12.88 6.33 -17.27
CA ILE A 3 12.83 5.99 -15.85
C ILE A 3 11.98 4.75 -15.67
N GLY A 4 12.56 3.70 -15.06
CA GLY A 4 11.86 2.48 -14.70
C GLY A 4 11.52 2.46 -13.21
N ILE A 5 10.27 2.12 -12.86
CA ILE A 5 9.83 1.94 -11.47
C ILE A 5 9.65 0.46 -11.21
N LEU A 6 10.37 -0.09 -10.26
CA LEU A 6 10.27 -1.49 -9.84
C LEU A 6 9.52 -1.60 -8.51
N THR A 7 8.27 -2.05 -8.56
CA THR A 7 7.34 -2.10 -7.41
C THR A 7 6.34 -3.25 -7.50
N PHE A 8 5.51 -3.41 -6.46
CA PHE A 8 4.44 -4.43 -6.41
C PHE A 8 3.15 -3.95 -7.09
N HIS A 9 3.13 -3.90 -8.41
CA HIS A 9 1.98 -3.42 -9.19
C HIS A 9 0.99 -4.52 -9.61
N ARG A 10 1.38 -5.80 -9.66
CA ARG A 10 0.54 -6.94 -10.09
C ARG A 10 -0.17 -7.66 -8.94
N SER A 11 -0.07 -7.17 -7.71
CA SER A 11 -0.79 -7.76 -6.60
C SER A 11 -2.25 -7.29 -6.55
N VAL A 12 -3.19 -8.18 -6.19
CA VAL A 12 -4.61 -7.83 -5.97
C VAL A 12 -4.73 -7.10 -4.62
N ASN A 13 -4.07 -5.96 -4.54
CA ASN A 13 -3.95 -5.09 -3.37
C ASN A 13 -4.17 -3.64 -3.80
N ASN A 14 -5.28 -3.04 -3.37
CA ASN A 14 -5.64 -1.67 -3.72
C ASN A 14 -4.52 -0.66 -3.38
N GLY A 15 -3.88 -0.83 -2.22
CA GLY A 15 -2.82 0.06 -1.79
C GLY A 15 -1.59 -0.01 -2.69
N ALA A 16 -1.08 -1.22 -2.96
CA ALA A 16 0.07 -1.41 -3.84
C ALA A 16 -0.20 -0.89 -5.26
N PHE A 17 -1.41 -1.10 -5.78
CA PHE A 17 -1.83 -0.54 -7.07
C PHE A 17 -1.82 0.99 -7.04
N MET A 18 -2.44 1.60 -6.03
CA MET A 18 -2.52 3.07 -5.90
C MET A 18 -1.16 3.72 -5.66
N GLN A 19 -0.24 3.04 -4.96
CA GLN A 19 1.15 3.49 -4.82
C GLN A 19 1.87 3.53 -6.18
N ALA A 20 1.75 2.46 -6.98
CA ALA A 20 2.37 2.41 -8.30
C ALA A 20 1.81 3.50 -9.24
N TYR A 21 0.49 3.69 -9.23
CA TYR A 21 -0.19 4.74 -9.99
C TYR A 21 0.25 6.15 -9.53
N ALA A 22 0.21 6.40 -8.22
CA ALA A 22 0.52 7.72 -7.67
C ALA A 22 1.98 8.13 -7.94
N LEU A 23 2.93 7.20 -7.72
CA LEU A 23 4.34 7.48 -7.94
C LEU A 23 4.63 7.77 -9.42
N SER A 24 4.17 6.91 -10.33
CA SER A 24 4.40 7.09 -11.76
C SER A 24 3.75 8.38 -12.28
N SER A 25 2.55 8.71 -11.80
CA SER A 25 1.84 9.93 -12.18
C SER A 25 2.55 11.18 -11.68
N GLU A 26 3.01 11.19 -10.41
CA GLU A 26 3.69 12.38 -9.86
C GLU A 26 5.07 12.59 -10.48
N ILE A 27 5.85 11.53 -10.74
CA ILE A 27 7.12 11.66 -11.46
C ILE A 27 6.86 12.20 -12.87
N LYS A 28 5.87 11.66 -13.59
CA LYS A 28 5.53 12.15 -14.95
C LYS A 28 5.07 13.60 -14.96
N LYS A 29 4.33 14.01 -13.94
CA LYS A 29 3.91 15.41 -13.76
C LYS A 29 5.08 16.33 -13.48
N ARG A 30 6.03 15.93 -12.63
CA ARG A 30 7.22 16.71 -12.28
C ARG A 30 8.24 16.76 -13.40
N PHE A 31 8.35 15.68 -14.19
CA PHE A 31 9.29 15.52 -15.31
C PHE A 31 8.53 15.19 -16.62
N PRO A 32 7.81 16.15 -17.19
CA PRO A 32 6.90 15.89 -18.32
C PRO A 32 7.60 15.47 -19.61
N THR A 33 8.88 15.79 -19.78
CA THR A 33 9.69 15.41 -20.94
C THR A 33 10.27 14.00 -20.84
N ASP A 34 10.29 13.41 -19.64
CA ASP A 34 10.88 12.10 -19.40
C ASP A 34 9.86 10.99 -19.65
N THR A 35 10.34 9.82 -20.06
CA THR A 35 9.51 8.61 -20.13
C THR A 35 9.54 7.92 -18.77
N VAL A 36 8.37 7.66 -18.21
CA VAL A 36 8.21 6.99 -16.91
C VAL A 36 7.39 5.73 -17.11
N GLU A 37 7.97 4.58 -16.78
CA GLU A 37 7.33 3.28 -16.93
C GLU A 37 7.46 2.47 -15.62
N ILE A 38 6.46 1.66 -15.33
CA ILE A 38 6.55 0.63 -14.30
C ILE A 38 7.11 -0.62 -14.99
N VAL A 39 8.27 -1.10 -14.52
CA VAL A 39 8.86 -2.35 -15.01
C VAL A 39 7.89 -3.48 -14.73
N ASP A 40 7.28 -4.06 -15.77
CA ASP A 40 6.27 -5.12 -15.63
C ASP A 40 6.90 -6.46 -15.29
N PHE A 41 7.61 -6.47 -14.16
CA PHE A 41 8.22 -7.65 -13.56
C PHE A 41 7.33 -8.23 -12.46
N THR A 42 7.12 -9.53 -12.50
CA THR A 42 6.37 -10.26 -11.49
C THR A 42 7.03 -11.61 -11.22
N PRO A 43 7.47 -11.91 -9.99
CA PRO A 43 7.93 -13.26 -9.66
C PRO A 43 6.83 -14.30 -9.89
N PRO A 44 7.16 -15.52 -10.38
CA PRO A 44 6.15 -16.56 -10.64
C PRO A 44 5.28 -16.91 -9.42
N SER A 45 5.83 -16.79 -8.21
CA SER A 45 5.10 -17.01 -6.95
C SER A 45 3.91 -16.05 -6.78
N VAL A 46 4.03 -14.82 -7.27
CA VAL A 46 2.95 -13.81 -7.18
C VAL A 46 1.82 -14.13 -8.13
N VAL A 47 2.14 -14.50 -9.38
CA VAL A 47 1.14 -14.90 -10.38
C VAL A 47 0.30 -16.08 -9.87
N ASN A 48 0.94 -17.07 -9.25
CA ASN A 48 0.27 -18.24 -8.71
C ASN A 48 -0.67 -17.92 -7.53
N ASN A 49 -0.33 -16.93 -6.72
CA ASN A 49 -1.12 -16.56 -5.53
C ASN A 49 -2.49 -15.94 -5.88
N TYR A 50 -2.65 -15.35 -7.06
CA TYR A 50 -3.88 -14.67 -7.48
C TYR A 50 -4.71 -15.44 -8.51
N SER A 51 -4.34 -16.71 -8.77
CA SER A 51 -5.16 -17.62 -9.58
C SER A 51 -6.19 -18.32 -8.70
N TYR A 52 -7.41 -17.82 -8.67
CA TYR A 52 -8.49 -18.34 -7.83
C TYR A 52 -9.34 -19.43 -8.53
N SER A 53 -8.72 -20.28 -9.37
CA SER A 53 -9.33 -21.54 -9.76
C SER A 53 -9.31 -22.52 -8.57
N LEU A 54 -10.22 -23.49 -8.53
CA LEU A 54 -10.26 -24.47 -7.45
C LEU A 54 -8.92 -25.23 -7.32
N ALA A 55 -8.35 -25.66 -8.47
CA ALA A 55 -7.08 -26.35 -8.51
C ALA A 55 -5.91 -25.46 -8.00
N ALA A 56 -5.86 -24.17 -8.40
CA ALA A 56 -4.84 -23.25 -7.94
C ALA A 56 -5.00 -22.92 -6.45
N TYR A 57 -6.22 -22.80 -5.97
CA TYR A 57 -6.52 -22.51 -4.57
C TYR A 57 -5.96 -23.56 -3.62
N PHE A 58 -6.02 -24.85 -4.02
CA PHE A 58 -5.48 -25.95 -3.21
C PHE A 58 -4.03 -26.32 -3.55
N ARG A 59 -3.46 -25.75 -4.62
CA ARG A 59 -2.08 -26.04 -5.02
C ARG A 59 -1.09 -25.74 -3.88
N HIS A 60 -0.12 -26.61 -3.69
CA HIS A 60 0.94 -26.49 -2.68
C HIS A 60 0.42 -26.36 -1.24
N SER A 61 -0.80 -26.82 -0.94
CA SER A 61 -1.33 -26.79 0.41
C SER A 61 -0.80 -27.97 1.23
N THR A 62 -0.24 -27.71 2.41
CA THR A 62 -0.02 -28.73 3.41
C THR A 62 -1.37 -29.27 3.93
N PRO A 63 -1.45 -30.45 4.54
CA PRO A 63 -2.73 -31.00 5.05
C PRO A 63 -3.51 -30.03 5.95
N ARG A 64 -2.81 -29.33 6.83
CA ARG A 64 -3.41 -28.32 7.74
C ARG A 64 -3.99 -27.12 6.97
N VAL A 65 -3.23 -26.60 5.99
CA VAL A 65 -3.66 -25.49 5.14
C VAL A 65 -4.81 -25.91 4.25
N PHE A 66 -4.77 -27.13 3.70
CA PHE A 66 -5.87 -27.69 2.90
C PHE A 66 -7.18 -27.77 3.72
N ALA A 67 -7.12 -28.31 4.93
CA ALA A 67 -8.28 -28.39 5.82
C ALA A 67 -8.85 -26.99 6.14
N GLY A 68 -7.98 -26.02 6.42
CA GLY A 68 -8.40 -24.63 6.64
C GLY A 68 -9.08 -24.00 5.43
N LYS A 69 -8.52 -24.21 4.23
CA LYS A 69 -9.11 -23.73 2.96
C LYS A 69 -10.45 -24.40 2.65
N LEU A 70 -10.56 -25.69 2.91
CA LEU A 70 -11.82 -26.44 2.74
C LEU A 70 -12.89 -25.89 3.69
N LEU A 71 -12.55 -25.69 4.96
CA LEU A 71 -13.46 -25.09 5.95
C LEU A 71 -13.89 -23.67 5.55
N GLN A 72 -12.99 -22.90 4.97
CA GLN A 72 -13.32 -21.57 4.42
C GLN A 72 -14.35 -21.66 3.30
N LEU A 73 -14.19 -22.58 2.36
CA LEU A 73 -15.17 -22.77 1.27
C LEU A 73 -16.52 -23.30 1.76
N LEU A 74 -16.52 -24.14 2.80
CA LEU A 74 -17.77 -24.59 3.44
C LEU A 74 -18.51 -23.44 4.13
N ARG A 75 -17.78 -22.55 4.80
CA ARG A 75 -18.35 -21.36 5.45
C ARG A 75 -18.75 -20.27 4.46
N ASP A 76 -18.08 -20.21 3.33
CA ASP A 76 -18.24 -19.19 2.31
C ASP A 76 -18.16 -19.80 0.89
N PRO A 77 -19.23 -20.45 0.40
CA PRO A 77 -19.24 -21.08 -0.93
C PRO A 77 -18.98 -20.12 -2.09
N LEU A 78 -19.21 -18.82 -1.89
CA LEU A 78 -19.01 -17.79 -2.91
C LEU A 78 -17.61 -17.17 -2.88
N TYR A 79 -16.73 -17.57 -1.95
CA TYR A 79 -15.40 -16.98 -1.77
C TYR A 79 -14.59 -16.91 -3.07
N LEU A 80 -14.41 -18.03 -3.77
CA LEU A 80 -13.62 -18.06 -5.02
C LEU A 80 -14.26 -17.22 -6.13
N LYS A 81 -15.60 -17.20 -6.20
CA LYS A 81 -16.31 -16.34 -7.16
C LYS A 81 -16.04 -14.87 -6.89
N ARG A 82 -16.06 -14.45 -5.62
CA ARG A 82 -15.75 -13.08 -5.21
C ARG A 82 -14.29 -12.71 -5.51
N MET A 83 -13.36 -13.59 -5.20
CA MET A 83 -11.94 -13.35 -5.47
C MET A 83 -11.65 -13.25 -6.97
N ARG A 84 -12.25 -14.11 -7.80
CA ARG A 84 -12.12 -13.98 -9.27
C ARG A 84 -12.68 -12.66 -9.80
N LYS A 85 -13.85 -12.24 -9.29
CA LYS A 85 -14.44 -10.94 -9.65
C LYS A 85 -13.51 -9.79 -9.26
N ARG A 86 -12.94 -9.85 -8.07
CA ARG A 86 -11.95 -8.85 -7.61
C ARG A 86 -10.72 -8.83 -8.51
N THR A 87 -10.12 -9.98 -8.83
CA THR A 87 -8.95 -10.06 -9.72
C THR A 87 -9.26 -9.44 -11.09
N ALA A 88 -10.41 -9.76 -11.69
CA ALA A 88 -10.79 -9.20 -12.98
C ALA A 88 -10.91 -7.66 -12.96
N VAL A 89 -11.34 -7.08 -11.85
CA VAL A 89 -11.37 -5.62 -11.69
C VAL A 89 -9.96 -5.01 -11.64
N PHE A 90 -9.01 -5.69 -10.97
CA PHE A 90 -7.60 -5.25 -10.96
C PHE A 90 -6.94 -5.40 -12.33
N ASP A 91 -7.21 -6.49 -13.04
CA ASP A 91 -6.69 -6.71 -14.39
C ASP A 91 -7.19 -5.60 -15.34
N ALA A 92 -8.46 -5.22 -15.25
CA ALA A 92 -9.01 -4.10 -16.01
C ALA A 92 -8.37 -2.75 -15.63
N ALA A 93 -8.15 -2.51 -14.34
CA ALA A 93 -7.54 -1.27 -13.87
C ALA A 93 -6.05 -1.17 -14.25
N ALA A 94 -5.35 -2.30 -14.42
CA ALA A 94 -3.91 -2.32 -14.78
C ALA A 94 -3.61 -1.63 -16.12
N GLY A 95 -4.58 -1.52 -17.02
CA GLY A 95 -4.45 -0.76 -18.27
C GLY A 95 -4.24 0.73 -18.08
N ALA A 96 -4.49 1.29 -16.90
CA ALA A 96 -4.22 2.68 -16.56
C ALA A 96 -2.79 2.91 -15.99
N LEU A 97 -2.02 1.86 -15.75
CA LEU A 97 -0.63 1.97 -15.33
C LEU A 97 0.29 2.09 -16.55
N PRO A 98 1.31 2.94 -16.53
CA PRO A 98 2.31 3.05 -17.58
C PRO A 98 3.29 1.86 -17.49
N LEU A 99 2.83 0.67 -17.87
CA LEU A 99 3.65 -0.54 -17.80
C LEU A 99 4.66 -0.57 -18.95
N SER A 100 5.84 -1.17 -18.69
CA SER A 100 6.81 -1.47 -19.74
C SER A 100 6.20 -2.39 -20.81
N GLU A 101 6.69 -2.28 -22.06
CA GLU A 101 6.21 -3.08 -23.17
C GLU A 101 6.38 -4.59 -22.90
N LYS A 102 7.56 -4.98 -22.39
CA LYS A 102 7.83 -6.39 -22.03
C LYS A 102 7.33 -6.70 -20.64
N LYS A 103 6.43 -7.70 -20.55
CA LYS A 103 6.07 -8.33 -19.30
C LYS A 103 7.06 -9.44 -18.97
N ILE A 104 7.70 -9.37 -17.80
CA ILE A 104 8.69 -10.34 -17.34
C ILE A 104 8.08 -11.16 -16.18
N VAL A 105 7.90 -12.46 -16.40
CA VAL A 105 7.51 -13.42 -15.35
C VAL A 105 8.64 -14.42 -15.23
N SER A 106 9.60 -14.13 -14.36
CA SER A 106 10.85 -14.90 -14.27
C SER A 106 11.34 -15.03 -12.84
N SER A 107 11.98 -16.15 -12.53
CA SER A 107 12.83 -16.33 -11.35
C SER A 107 14.32 -16.14 -11.69
N ASN A 108 14.66 -15.95 -12.98
CA ASN A 108 15.99 -15.59 -13.42
C ASN A 108 16.16 -14.06 -13.35
N TYR A 109 16.87 -13.58 -12.36
CA TYR A 109 17.04 -12.15 -12.11
C TYR A 109 18.00 -11.49 -13.10
N GLU A 110 18.90 -12.22 -13.72
CA GLU A 110 19.77 -11.72 -14.80
C GLU A 110 18.95 -11.21 -16.00
N GLU A 111 17.83 -11.90 -16.32
CA GLU A 111 16.90 -11.41 -17.36
C GLU A 111 16.29 -10.04 -16.99
N VAL A 112 15.99 -9.84 -15.71
CA VAL A 112 15.42 -8.58 -15.21
C VAL A 112 16.47 -7.49 -15.26
N TYR A 113 17.69 -7.77 -14.83
CA TYR A 113 18.79 -6.80 -14.84
C TYR A 113 19.20 -6.39 -16.26
N ALA A 114 19.30 -7.36 -17.17
CA ALA A 114 19.58 -7.08 -18.58
C ALA A 114 18.49 -6.17 -19.17
N TYR A 115 17.21 -6.49 -18.92
CA TYR A 115 16.12 -5.64 -19.41
C TYR A 115 16.17 -4.22 -18.82
N ILE A 116 16.50 -4.08 -17.53
CA ILE A 116 16.63 -2.76 -16.89
C ILE A 116 17.76 -1.97 -17.55
N ASN A 117 18.94 -2.58 -17.71
CA ASN A 117 20.13 -1.94 -18.30
C ASN A 117 19.92 -1.51 -19.75
N ASP A 118 19.19 -2.31 -20.53
CA ASP A 118 18.93 -2.04 -21.95
C ASP A 118 17.87 -0.94 -22.15
N ASN A 119 17.05 -0.64 -21.14
CA ASN A 119 15.87 0.17 -21.34
C ASN A 119 15.78 1.42 -20.48
N TYR A 120 16.54 1.54 -19.37
CA TYR A 120 16.36 2.65 -18.43
C TYR A 120 17.66 3.34 -18.06
N ASP A 121 17.63 4.67 -18.03
CA ASP A 121 18.72 5.50 -17.51
C ASP A 121 18.74 5.51 -15.97
N ALA A 122 17.56 5.42 -15.36
CA ALA A 122 17.38 5.37 -13.92
C ALA A 122 16.34 4.32 -13.51
N LEU A 123 16.64 3.58 -12.44
CA LEU A 123 15.76 2.62 -11.78
C LEU A 123 15.33 3.17 -10.43
N ILE A 124 14.01 3.24 -10.20
CA ILE A 124 13.43 3.60 -8.90
C ILE A 124 12.87 2.34 -8.27
N VAL A 125 13.39 1.94 -7.12
CA VAL A 125 12.90 0.81 -6.33
C VAL A 125 11.90 1.30 -5.29
N GLY A 126 10.71 0.75 -5.30
CA GLY A 126 9.64 1.14 -4.35
C GLY A 126 8.45 1.75 -5.10
N SER A 127 7.45 2.07 -4.39
CA SER A 127 7.23 1.95 -2.93
C SER A 127 6.88 0.51 -2.48
N ASP A 128 6.25 0.41 -1.30
CA ASP A 128 5.79 -0.79 -0.63
C ASP A 128 6.91 -1.59 0.10
N ALA A 129 6.55 -2.75 0.65
CA ALA A 129 7.46 -3.62 1.41
C ALA A 129 8.44 -4.39 0.50
N VAL A 130 9.04 -3.68 -0.46
CA VAL A 130 9.96 -4.24 -1.46
C VAL A 130 11.27 -4.75 -0.81
N TRP A 131 11.66 -4.18 0.33
CA TRP A 131 12.85 -4.57 1.08
C TRP A 131 12.55 -5.59 2.19
N ASN A 132 11.34 -6.15 2.24
CA ASN A 132 11.06 -7.29 3.08
C ASN A 132 11.47 -8.60 2.38
N PHE A 133 12.74 -8.98 2.51
CA PHE A 133 13.28 -10.18 1.88
C PHE A 133 12.80 -11.50 2.52
N HIS A 134 12.19 -11.48 3.70
CA HIS A 134 11.51 -12.69 4.22
C HIS A 134 10.31 -13.09 3.34
N LEU A 135 9.69 -12.13 2.64
CA LEU A 135 8.59 -12.38 1.72
C LEU A 135 9.06 -12.82 0.31
N ARG A 136 10.26 -12.37 -0.12
CA ARG A 136 10.70 -12.50 -1.50
C ARG A 136 12.01 -13.26 -1.67
N GLY A 137 12.70 -13.57 -0.56
CA GLY A 137 14.07 -14.07 -0.58
C GLY A 137 15.10 -12.97 -0.81
N TYR A 138 16.36 -13.32 -0.65
CA TYR A 138 17.52 -12.47 -0.93
C TYR A 138 18.62 -13.33 -1.56
N PRO A 139 19.31 -12.90 -2.62
CA PRO A 139 19.11 -11.65 -3.36
C PRO A 139 17.81 -11.65 -4.19
N ASN A 140 17.35 -10.46 -4.60
CA ASN A 140 16.22 -10.30 -5.51
C ASN A 140 16.29 -8.92 -6.20
N PRO A 141 15.55 -8.66 -7.30
CA PRO A 141 15.67 -7.44 -8.08
C PRO A 141 15.31 -6.13 -7.35
N TYR A 142 14.63 -6.20 -6.21
CA TYR A 142 14.35 -5.02 -5.37
C TYR A 142 15.57 -4.58 -4.53
N PHE A 143 16.65 -5.36 -4.55
CA PHE A 143 17.97 -5.02 -4.05
C PHE A 143 18.96 -5.02 -5.23
N PRO A 144 18.86 -4.04 -6.15
CA PRO A 144 19.69 -4.00 -7.36
C PRO A 144 21.14 -3.74 -6.98
N ASP A 145 21.99 -4.70 -7.26
CA ASP A 145 23.42 -4.66 -7.00
C ASP A 145 24.21 -4.07 -8.19
N SER A 146 25.49 -4.40 -8.29
CA SER A 146 26.38 -3.92 -9.37
C SER A 146 26.01 -4.46 -10.77
N HIS A 147 25.15 -5.47 -10.90
CA HIS A 147 24.65 -5.93 -12.20
C HIS A 147 23.69 -4.92 -12.84
N VAL A 148 23.10 -4.03 -12.05
CA VAL A 148 22.30 -2.91 -12.57
C VAL A 148 23.20 -1.68 -12.73
N THR A 149 23.39 -1.26 -13.98
CA THR A 149 24.25 -0.12 -14.37
C THR A 149 23.49 1.21 -14.44
N ALA A 150 22.17 1.18 -14.56
CA ALA A 150 21.32 2.37 -14.46
C ALA A 150 21.50 3.05 -13.11
N HIS A 151 21.26 4.39 -13.03
CA HIS A 151 21.17 5.09 -11.76
C HIS A 151 20.14 4.44 -10.84
N LYS A 152 20.47 4.27 -9.57
CA LYS A 152 19.63 3.56 -8.60
C LYS A 152 19.11 4.51 -7.54
N LEU A 153 17.80 4.68 -7.49
CA LEU A 153 17.12 5.43 -6.44
C LEU A 153 16.09 4.53 -5.77
N SER A 154 15.77 4.81 -4.51
CA SER A 154 14.56 4.25 -3.92
C SER A 154 13.58 5.36 -3.53
N TYR A 155 12.29 5.04 -3.59
CA TYR A 155 11.22 5.92 -3.15
C TYR A 155 10.22 5.19 -2.26
N ALA A 156 10.07 5.64 -1.03
CA ALA A 156 9.16 5.08 -0.04
C ALA A 156 9.27 3.54 0.08
N ALA A 157 10.50 3.01 -0.10
CA ALA A 157 10.78 1.61 0.12
C ALA A 157 10.58 1.25 1.61
N SER A 158 10.13 0.02 1.88
CA SER A 158 9.83 -0.43 3.24
C SER A 158 10.27 -1.88 3.46
N CYS A 159 10.76 -2.17 4.66
CA CYS A 159 11.06 -3.51 5.17
C CYS A 159 9.95 -4.03 6.12
N TYR A 160 8.84 -3.33 6.22
CA TYR A 160 7.81 -3.58 7.23
C TYR A 160 7.41 -5.05 7.36
N GLY A 161 7.33 -5.50 8.61
CA GLY A 161 6.98 -6.88 8.96
C GLY A 161 8.18 -7.86 8.99
N MET A 162 9.41 -7.37 8.75
CA MET A 162 10.63 -8.16 8.79
C MET A 162 11.45 -7.86 10.03
N ASP A 163 11.89 -8.90 10.74
CA ASP A 163 12.87 -8.80 11.80
C ASP A 163 14.28 -8.92 11.20
N PHE A 164 14.82 -7.78 10.74
CA PHE A 164 16.13 -7.72 10.10
C PHE A 164 17.29 -7.97 11.07
N LEU A 165 17.07 -7.80 12.39
CA LEU A 165 18.11 -8.04 13.41
C LEU A 165 18.53 -9.51 13.48
N LYS A 166 17.68 -10.43 13.01
CA LYS A 166 17.98 -11.87 12.93
C LYS A 166 18.67 -12.31 11.64
N CYS A 167 19.02 -11.36 10.78
CA CYS A 167 19.69 -11.65 9.52
C CYS A 167 21.12 -12.15 9.74
N ALA A 168 21.59 -13.05 8.87
CA ALA A 168 22.97 -13.51 8.88
C ALA A 168 23.94 -12.36 8.53
N GLU A 169 25.12 -12.36 9.11
CA GLU A 169 26.12 -11.30 8.95
C GLU A 169 26.54 -11.09 7.47
N ASP A 170 26.67 -12.18 6.71
CA ASP A 170 27.04 -12.08 5.29
C ASP A 170 25.92 -11.45 4.45
N THR A 171 24.65 -11.74 4.79
CA THR A 171 23.52 -11.08 4.16
C THR A 171 23.47 -9.60 4.54
N ARG A 172 23.74 -9.24 5.80
CA ARG A 172 23.83 -7.87 6.26
C ARG A 172 24.87 -7.08 5.49
N LYS A 173 26.09 -7.62 5.35
CA LYS A 173 27.18 -6.99 4.59
C LYS A 173 26.86 -6.83 3.11
N SER A 174 26.22 -7.85 2.52
CA SER A 174 25.78 -7.80 1.12
C SER A 174 24.72 -6.69 0.92
N ILE A 175 23.75 -6.55 1.83
CA ILE A 175 22.73 -5.49 1.79
C ILE A 175 23.39 -4.10 1.93
N ALA A 176 24.39 -3.96 2.82
CA ALA A 176 25.14 -2.70 2.94
C ALA A 176 25.79 -2.30 1.61
N GLY A 177 26.46 -3.23 0.93
CA GLY A 177 27.05 -2.97 -0.38
C GLY A 177 26.03 -2.60 -1.46
N VAL A 178 24.82 -3.19 -1.40
CA VAL A 178 23.73 -2.79 -2.29
C VAL A 178 23.30 -1.34 -2.01
N PHE A 179 23.08 -0.98 -0.74
CA PHE A 179 22.66 0.38 -0.39
C PHE A 179 23.73 1.43 -0.72
N ASP A 180 25.02 1.11 -0.56
CA ASP A 180 26.12 2.00 -0.95
C ASP A 180 26.15 2.30 -2.46
N GLY A 181 25.49 1.46 -3.28
CA GLY A 181 25.37 1.66 -4.71
C GLY A 181 24.14 2.47 -5.15
N PHE A 182 23.32 2.98 -4.22
CA PHE A 182 22.20 3.87 -4.56
C PHE A 182 22.65 5.34 -4.60
N ASP A 183 22.17 6.07 -5.61
CA ASP A 183 22.34 7.53 -5.71
C ASP A 183 21.43 8.27 -4.71
N PHE A 184 20.30 7.66 -4.34
CA PHE A 184 19.36 8.20 -3.36
C PHE A 184 18.58 7.08 -2.67
N ILE A 185 18.53 7.09 -1.34
CA ILE A 185 17.74 6.15 -0.55
C ILE A 185 16.55 6.85 0.10
N GLY A 186 15.37 6.73 -0.54
CA GLY A 186 14.09 7.18 -0.01
C GLY A 186 13.37 6.06 0.74
N VAL A 187 13.12 6.23 2.03
CA VAL A 187 12.46 5.26 2.89
C VAL A 187 11.14 5.79 3.42
N ARG A 188 10.15 4.89 3.58
CA ARG A 188 8.80 5.27 3.99
C ARG A 188 8.59 5.38 5.49
N ASP A 189 9.29 4.57 6.26
CA ASP A 189 9.02 4.38 7.68
C ASP A 189 10.31 4.24 8.51
N ALA A 190 10.19 4.56 9.80
CA ALA A 190 11.32 4.56 10.72
C ALA A 190 12.01 3.18 10.84
N ALA A 191 11.25 2.08 10.74
CA ALA A 191 11.85 0.74 10.79
C ALA A 191 12.78 0.48 9.59
N THR A 192 12.43 1.02 8.42
CA THR A 192 13.27 0.89 7.23
C THR A 192 14.50 1.80 7.29
N GLU A 193 14.35 3.00 7.82
CA GLU A 193 15.48 3.87 8.13
C GLU A 193 16.46 3.17 9.08
N GLU A 194 15.95 2.55 10.15
CA GLU A 194 16.74 1.76 11.08
C GLU A 194 17.44 0.59 10.38
N MET A 195 16.77 -0.12 9.47
CA MET A 195 17.37 -1.22 8.69
C MET A 195 18.55 -0.74 7.83
N VAL A 196 18.42 0.39 7.14
CA VAL A 196 19.53 0.95 6.34
C VAL A 196 20.72 1.25 7.23
N ARG A 197 20.52 1.93 8.36
CA ARG A 197 21.60 2.22 9.34
C ARG A 197 22.21 0.96 9.94
N TRP A 198 21.37 -0.02 10.32
CA TRP A 198 21.78 -1.31 10.87
C TRP A 198 22.63 -2.10 9.89
N SER A 199 22.39 -2.00 8.58
CA SER A 199 23.19 -2.73 7.58
C SER A 199 24.68 -2.39 7.65
N GLY A 200 25.02 -1.18 8.10
CA GLY A 200 26.39 -0.64 8.10
C GLY A 200 26.76 0.05 6.81
N SER A 201 25.80 0.29 5.92
CA SER A 201 25.98 1.14 4.74
C SER A 201 26.35 2.58 5.12
N THR A 202 27.12 3.23 4.27
CA THR A 202 27.45 4.66 4.37
C THR A 202 26.35 5.56 3.80
N ALA A 203 25.39 4.99 3.10
CA ALA A 203 24.28 5.71 2.51
C ALA A 203 23.37 6.32 3.60
N ILE A 204 22.92 7.54 3.35
CA ILE A 204 22.03 8.27 4.27
C ILE A 204 20.59 8.09 3.82
N PRO A 205 19.75 7.37 4.58
CA PRO A 205 18.34 7.26 4.25
C PRO A 205 17.62 8.59 4.48
N VAL A 206 16.75 8.95 3.53
CA VAL A 206 15.92 10.15 3.56
C VAL A 206 14.45 9.71 3.65
N HIS A 207 13.70 10.34 4.55
CA HIS A 207 12.26 10.06 4.61
C HIS A 207 11.56 10.55 3.33
N THR A 208 10.74 9.67 2.73
CA THR A 208 9.84 9.99 1.62
C THR A 208 8.45 9.46 1.93
N CYS A 209 7.42 10.27 1.70
CA CYS A 209 6.04 9.90 1.99
C CYS A 209 5.59 8.70 1.13
N ASP A 210 4.60 7.97 1.65
CA ASP A 210 3.90 7.00 0.82
C ASP A 210 3.32 7.68 -0.43
N PRO A 211 3.49 7.12 -1.65
CA PRO A 211 2.98 7.75 -2.89
C PRO A 211 1.51 8.12 -2.85
N THR A 212 0.69 7.40 -2.07
CA THR A 212 -0.74 7.74 -1.97
C THR A 212 -1.00 9.09 -1.30
N ALA A 213 -0.01 9.67 -0.58
CA ALA A 213 -0.08 11.05 -0.11
C ALA A 213 -0.01 12.08 -1.24
N LEU A 214 0.57 11.71 -2.40
CA LEU A 214 0.72 12.56 -3.58
C LEU A 214 -0.54 12.57 -4.47
N LEU A 215 -1.49 11.66 -4.25
CA LEU A 215 -2.67 11.52 -5.10
C LEU A 215 -3.48 12.82 -5.16
N ASP A 216 -3.83 13.22 -6.35
CA ASP A 216 -4.96 14.12 -6.57
C ASP A 216 -6.23 13.27 -6.72
N VAL A 217 -7.02 13.19 -5.65
CA VAL A 217 -8.22 12.34 -5.63
C VAL A 217 -9.30 12.86 -6.58
N GLU A 218 -9.30 14.16 -6.90
CA GLU A 218 -10.27 14.74 -7.83
C GLU A 218 -9.94 14.41 -9.30
N SER A 219 -8.67 14.15 -9.61
CA SER A 219 -8.23 13.78 -10.96
C SER A 219 -8.20 12.28 -11.22
N LEU A 220 -8.63 11.44 -10.27
CA LEU A 220 -8.74 10.01 -10.49
C LEU A 220 -9.73 9.69 -11.62
N PRO A 221 -9.47 8.64 -12.43
CA PRO A 221 -10.36 8.25 -13.53
C PRO A 221 -11.65 7.59 -13.01
N VAL A 222 -12.43 8.35 -12.25
CA VAL A 222 -13.70 7.92 -11.62
C VAL A 222 -14.79 8.90 -12.01
N SER A 223 -15.79 8.42 -12.74
CA SER A 223 -17.03 9.17 -12.94
C SER A 223 -17.82 9.15 -11.63
N ARG A 224 -17.99 10.31 -11.02
CA ARG A 224 -18.76 10.45 -9.77
C ARG A 224 -20.18 9.88 -9.93
N ALA A 225 -20.89 10.27 -11.00
CA ALA A 225 -22.25 9.84 -11.25
C ALA A 225 -22.38 8.32 -11.40
N ASP A 226 -21.44 7.68 -12.13
CA ASP A 226 -21.44 6.24 -12.32
C ASP A 226 -21.09 5.51 -11.02
N PHE A 227 -20.17 6.07 -10.24
CA PHE A 227 -19.82 5.49 -8.95
C PHE A 227 -20.96 5.61 -7.94
N GLU A 228 -21.64 6.75 -7.84
CA GLU A 228 -22.80 6.93 -6.98
C GLU A 228 -23.96 5.99 -7.39
N LYS A 229 -24.21 5.79 -8.70
CA LYS A 229 -25.15 4.80 -9.20
C LYS A 229 -24.74 3.37 -8.79
N LYS A 230 -23.47 3.05 -8.84
CA LYS A 230 -22.94 1.75 -8.38
C LYS A 230 -23.09 1.57 -6.88
N LEU A 231 -22.87 2.61 -6.08
CA LEU A 231 -23.10 2.60 -4.62
C LEU A 231 -24.58 2.36 -4.30
N ALA A 232 -25.50 3.11 -4.94
CA ALA A 232 -26.94 2.93 -4.77
C ALA A 232 -27.40 1.49 -5.12
N ALA A 233 -26.91 0.94 -6.23
CA ALA A 233 -27.19 -0.44 -6.64
C ALA A 233 -26.69 -1.50 -5.64
N ARG A 234 -25.76 -1.12 -4.73
CA ARG A 234 -25.25 -1.98 -3.65
C ARG A 234 -25.94 -1.72 -2.30
N GLY A 235 -26.95 -0.86 -2.28
CA GLY A 235 -27.71 -0.55 -1.08
C GLY A 235 -27.19 0.63 -0.27
N PHE A 236 -26.26 1.44 -0.82
CA PHE A 236 -25.82 2.67 -0.16
C PHE A 236 -26.94 3.70 -0.16
N ASP A 237 -27.36 4.13 1.02
CA ASP A 237 -28.36 5.19 1.20
C ASP A 237 -27.66 6.54 1.40
N PHE A 238 -27.77 7.42 0.41
CA PHE A 238 -27.19 8.78 0.46
C PHE A 238 -27.84 9.71 1.51
N ASN A 239 -29.00 9.35 2.04
CA ASN A 239 -29.68 10.10 3.11
C ASN A 239 -29.23 9.64 4.51
N ARG A 240 -28.51 8.53 4.62
CA ARG A 240 -28.00 8.00 5.87
C ARG A 240 -26.49 8.17 5.95
N PRO A 241 -25.92 8.77 7.02
CA PRO A 241 -24.50 8.93 7.13
C PRO A 241 -23.80 7.56 7.20
N ALA A 242 -22.56 7.52 6.69
CA ALA A 242 -21.81 6.28 6.53
C ALA A 242 -20.50 6.26 7.34
N ILE A 243 -20.16 5.08 7.87
CA ILE A 243 -18.88 4.75 8.46
C ILE A 243 -18.18 3.77 7.53
N GLY A 244 -16.95 4.11 7.10
CA GLY A 244 -16.09 3.20 6.35
C GLY A 244 -15.35 2.24 7.30
N MET A 245 -15.18 0.98 6.88
CA MET A 245 -14.35 0.07 7.65
C MET A 245 -13.41 -0.76 6.78
N MET A 246 -12.18 -0.95 7.28
CA MET A 246 -11.18 -1.87 6.75
C MET A 246 -10.60 -2.70 7.89
N GLY A 247 -11.20 -3.86 8.11
CA GLY A 247 -10.83 -4.75 9.21
C GLY A 247 -11.50 -6.12 9.08
N ASP A 248 -11.61 -6.78 10.18
CA ASP A 248 -12.21 -8.11 10.32
C ASP A 248 -13.64 -8.07 10.89
N ASN A 249 -14.22 -9.25 11.13
CA ASN A 249 -15.55 -9.38 11.72
C ASN A 249 -15.61 -8.87 13.18
N ALA A 250 -14.50 -8.89 13.92
CA ALA A 250 -14.49 -8.37 15.31
C ALA A 250 -14.62 -6.84 15.29
N MET A 251 -13.87 -6.15 14.41
CA MET A 251 -14.03 -4.71 14.18
C MET A 251 -15.45 -4.37 13.71
N PHE A 252 -16.00 -5.16 12.77
CA PHE A 252 -17.38 -4.96 12.32
C PHE A 252 -18.38 -5.03 13.48
N SER A 253 -18.27 -6.06 14.33
CA SER A 253 -19.17 -6.22 15.49
C SER A 253 -19.06 -5.06 16.46
N MET A 254 -17.84 -4.58 16.70
CA MET A 254 -17.58 -3.40 17.55
C MET A 254 -18.29 -2.15 16.98
N ILE A 255 -18.07 -1.85 15.69
CA ILE A 255 -18.67 -0.67 15.03
C ILE A 255 -20.20 -0.81 15.00
N LYS A 256 -20.72 -2.01 14.69
CA LYS A 256 -22.15 -2.28 14.62
C LYS A 256 -22.85 -2.04 15.96
N ASN A 257 -22.21 -2.44 17.05
CA ASN A 257 -22.74 -2.23 18.41
C ASN A 257 -22.73 -0.74 18.80
N MET A 258 -21.72 0.02 18.34
CA MET A 258 -21.59 1.44 18.69
C MET A 258 -22.50 2.34 17.85
N TYR A 259 -22.68 2.02 16.55
CA TYR A 259 -23.19 2.96 15.56
C TYR A 259 -24.25 2.40 14.60
N GLY A 260 -24.52 1.08 14.61
CA GLY A 260 -25.34 0.42 13.59
C GLY A 260 -26.77 0.95 13.44
N ASP A 261 -27.32 1.58 14.47
CA ASP A 261 -28.67 2.15 14.42
C ASP A 261 -28.70 3.51 13.70
N ARG A 262 -27.61 4.27 13.76
CA ARG A 262 -27.51 5.64 13.24
C ARG A 262 -26.79 5.73 11.91
N TYR A 263 -25.80 4.86 11.69
CA TYR A 263 -24.90 4.90 10.53
C TYR A 263 -24.99 3.61 9.72
N GLN A 264 -24.90 3.75 8.39
CA GLN A 264 -24.64 2.60 7.55
C GLN A 264 -23.16 2.24 7.61
N ILE A 265 -22.81 0.96 7.68
CA ILE A 265 -21.47 0.46 7.76
C ILE A 265 -21.03 -0.09 6.41
N VAL A 266 -19.98 0.48 5.83
CA VAL A 266 -19.47 0.15 4.51
C VAL A 266 -18.14 -0.59 4.64
N ALA A 267 -18.10 -1.86 4.25
CA ALA A 267 -16.89 -2.67 4.23
C ALA A 267 -16.11 -2.43 2.92
N LEU A 268 -14.87 -1.93 3.03
CA LEU A 268 -14.07 -1.44 1.91
C LEU A 268 -13.09 -2.46 1.31
N TYR A 269 -12.72 -3.50 2.04
CA TYR A 269 -11.63 -4.39 1.62
C TYR A 269 -12.05 -5.86 1.57
N ASN A 270 -12.52 -6.39 2.68
CA ASN A 270 -13.04 -7.75 2.77
C ASN A 270 -14.57 -7.75 2.62
N TYR A 271 -15.13 -8.87 2.13
CA TYR A 271 -16.56 -9.09 2.25
C TYR A 271 -16.91 -9.36 3.72
N ILE A 272 -17.76 -8.53 4.29
CA ILE A 272 -18.23 -8.65 5.67
C ILE A 272 -19.72 -8.97 5.64
N LYS A 273 -20.10 -10.17 6.11
CA LYS A 273 -21.51 -10.56 6.22
C LYS A 273 -22.20 -9.67 7.26
N GLY A 274 -23.27 -9.00 6.85
CA GLY A 274 -24.04 -8.10 7.72
C GLY A 274 -23.63 -6.63 7.65
N ALA A 275 -22.56 -6.26 6.93
CA ALA A 275 -22.33 -4.88 6.55
C ALA A 275 -23.42 -4.39 5.60
N ASP A 276 -23.84 -3.12 5.76
CA ASP A 276 -24.92 -2.55 4.92
C ASP A 276 -24.46 -2.49 3.45
N VAL A 277 -23.18 -2.17 3.20
CA VAL A 277 -22.60 -2.15 1.86
C VAL A 277 -21.24 -2.85 1.86
N ASN A 278 -20.96 -3.63 0.81
CA ASN A 278 -19.66 -4.27 0.59
C ASN A 278 -19.02 -3.77 -0.72
N LEU A 279 -17.80 -3.23 -0.63
CA LEU A 279 -17.04 -2.64 -1.74
C LEU A 279 -15.74 -3.40 -2.05
N TYR A 280 -15.67 -4.69 -1.76
CA TYR A 280 -14.47 -5.53 -1.95
C TYR A 280 -14.06 -5.72 -3.42
N ASP A 281 -14.97 -5.46 -4.37
CA ASP A 281 -14.84 -5.73 -5.81
C ASP A 281 -15.08 -4.47 -6.68
N ILE A 282 -14.75 -3.30 -6.15
CA ILE A 282 -14.67 -2.05 -6.92
C ILE A 282 -13.24 -1.83 -7.41
N SER A 283 -13.06 -0.96 -8.41
CA SER A 283 -11.72 -0.66 -8.92
C SER A 283 -10.85 0.01 -7.86
N PRO A 284 -9.49 -0.10 -7.94
CA PRO A 284 -8.60 0.60 -7.03
C PRO A 284 -8.85 2.13 -7.02
N PHE A 285 -9.21 2.70 -8.15
CA PHE A 285 -9.54 4.13 -8.27
C PHE A 285 -10.84 4.48 -7.53
N GLU A 286 -11.92 3.71 -7.77
CA GLU A 286 -13.19 3.87 -7.04
C GLU A 286 -12.99 3.64 -5.54
N TRP A 287 -12.12 2.69 -5.17
CA TRP A 287 -11.78 2.43 -3.78
C TRP A 287 -11.08 3.63 -3.14
N ALA A 288 -10.08 4.23 -3.82
CA ALA A 288 -9.42 5.43 -3.32
C ALA A 288 -10.36 6.63 -3.24
N TYR A 289 -11.33 6.72 -4.16
CA TYR A 289 -12.34 7.78 -4.20
C TYR A 289 -13.42 7.62 -3.13
N ALA A 290 -13.72 6.39 -2.68
CA ALA A 290 -14.84 6.07 -1.78
C ALA A 290 -14.73 6.70 -0.39
N PHE A 291 -13.52 6.97 0.09
CA PHE A 291 -13.30 7.47 1.46
C PHE A 291 -14.00 8.80 1.74
N ARG A 292 -14.26 9.61 0.72
CA ARG A 292 -14.97 10.91 0.84
C ARG A 292 -16.43 10.81 1.29
N TYR A 293 -17.03 9.60 1.20
CA TYR A 293 -18.43 9.38 1.58
C TYR A 293 -18.61 9.06 3.06
N PHE A 294 -17.52 8.96 3.84
CA PHE A 294 -17.59 8.53 5.23
C PHE A 294 -17.41 9.70 6.20
N LYS A 295 -18.18 9.67 7.29
CA LYS A 295 -17.98 10.57 8.44
C LYS A 295 -16.70 10.25 9.18
N VAL A 296 -16.39 8.97 9.30
CA VAL A 296 -15.15 8.45 9.90
C VAL A 296 -14.83 7.08 9.29
N THR A 297 -13.54 6.74 9.22
CA THR A 297 -13.08 5.41 8.79
C THR A 297 -12.44 4.68 9.96
N PHE A 298 -12.84 3.42 10.21
CA PHE A 298 -12.13 2.51 11.10
C PHE A 298 -11.24 1.59 10.27
N THR A 299 -9.96 1.51 10.60
CA THR A 299 -9.02 0.72 9.81
C THR A 299 -7.91 0.06 10.62
N THR A 300 -7.57 -1.20 10.25
CA THR A 300 -6.33 -1.86 10.65
C THR A 300 -5.26 -1.81 9.55
N PHE A 301 -5.57 -1.19 8.41
CA PHE A 301 -4.73 -1.20 7.21
C PHE A 301 -4.02 0.15 7.01
N PHE A 302 -2.76 0.10 6.66
CA PHE A 302 -1.95 1.28 6.34
C PHE A 302 -2.60 2.15 5.24
N HIS A 303 -3.00 1.55 4.12
CA HIS A 303 -3.62 2.34 3.04
C HIS A 303 -5.05 2.79 3.35
N GLY A 304 -5.74 2.16 4.30
CA GLY A 304 -6.97 2.70 4.87
C GLY A 304 -6.71 4.01 5.60
N THR A 305 -5.60 4.07 6.36
CA THR A 305 -5.13 5.31 7.00
C THR A 305 -4.77 6.36 5.96
N MET A 306 -3.89 6.03 5.01
CA MET A 306 -3.40 6.98 4.00
C MET A 306 -4.52 7.60 3.16
N LEU A 307 -5.47 6.78 2.69
CA LEU A 307 -6.56 7.27 1.85
C LEU A 307 -7.64 8.00 2.64
N SER A 308 -7.85 7.67 3.92
CA SER A 308 -8.66 8.52 4.80
C SER A 308 -8.04 9.91 4.89
N LEU A 309 -6.74 10.01 5.21
CA LEU A 309 -6.03 11.29 5.29
C LEU A 309 -6.10 12.05 3.96
N ARG A 310 -5.86 11.36 2.84
CA ARG A 310 -5.82 12.00 1.51
C ARG A 310 -7.19 12.50 1.02
N ASN A 311 -8.28 11.90 1.51
CA ASN A 311 -9.64 12.38 1.28
C ASN A 311 -10.11 13.42 2.32
N GLY A 312 -9.29 13.73 3.33
CA GLY A 312 -9.68 14.59 4.44
C GLY A 312 -10.76 13.96 5.34
N THR A 313 -10.82 12.64 5.36
CA THR A 313 -11.77 11.87 6.17
C THR A 313 -11.14 11.51 7.51
N PRO A 314 -11.75 11.86 8.65
CA PRO A 314 -11.28 11.42 9.96
C PRO A 314 -11.19 9.90 10.07
N LEU A 315 -10.30 9.41 10.91
CA LEU A 315 -10.12 7.97 11.05
C LEU A 315 -9.81 7.53 12.48
N ILE A 316 -10.14 6.29 12.77
CA ILE A 316 -9.69 5.52 13.92
C ILE A 316 -8.81 4.40 13.40
N CYS A 317 -7.51 4.49 13.66
CA CYS A 317 -6.56 3.44 13.32
C CYS A 317 -6.45 2.45 14.48
N ILE A 318 -6.77 1.18 14.22
CA ILE A 318 -6.69 0.11 15.22
C ILE A 318 -5.56 -0.83 14.84
N ALA A 319 -4.61 -1.05 15.75
CA ALA A 319 -3.54 -2.00 15.59
C ALA A 319 -3.68 -3.15 16.55
N LEU A 320 -3.47 -4.37 16.06
CA LEU A 320 -3.32 -5.53 16.91
C LEU A 320 -1.89 -5.58 17.44
N LYS A 321 -1.72 -5.94 18.71
CA LYS A 321 -0.38 -6.13 19.30
C LYS A 321 0.33 -7.28 18.58
N THR A 322 1.48 -7.00 17.98
CA THR A 322 2.31 -7.97 17.25
C THR A 322 3.74 -7.91 17.76
N ASP A 323 4.53 -8.96 17.50
CA ASP A 323 5.95 -8.96 17.88
C ASP A 323 6.74 -7.89 17.12
N PHE A 324 6.36 -7.58 15.87
CA PHE A 324 6.96 -6.48 15.13
C PHE A 324 6.70 -5.13 15.81
N ALA A 325 5.49 -4.87 16.28
CA ALA A 325 5.13 -3.64 16.97
C ALA A 325 5.82 -3.48 18.34
N LYS A 326 6.31 -4.58 18.93
CA LYS A 326 7.13 -4.52 20.15
C LYS A 326 8.57 -4.10 19.88
N ALA A 327 9.11 -4.45 18.70
CA ALA A 327 10.49 -4.20 18.32
C ALA A 327 10.67 -2.88 17.53
N HIS A 328 9.66 -2.52 16.72
CA HIS A 328 9.72 -1.39 15.81
C HIS A 328 8.44 -0.57 15.82
N THR A 329 8.51 0.71 15.51
CA THR A 329 7.34 1.58 15.35
C THR A 329 6.46 1.09 14.19
N PRO A 330 5.16 0.78 14.41
CA PRO A 330 4.24 0.45 13.32
C PRO A 330 4.13 1.59 12.31
N LYS A 331 4.17 1.27 11.00
CA LYS A 331 4.13 2.26 9.92
C LYS A 331 2.89 3.18 9.95
N THR A 332 1.76 2.68 10.45
CA THR A 332 0.53 3.48 10.64
C THR A 332 0.69 4.49 11.76
N LEU A 333 1.29 4.11 12.88
CA LEU A 333 1.59 5.04 13.97
C LEU A 333 2.65 6.06 13.54
N ASP A 334 3.63 5.63 12.78
CA ASP A 334 4.71 6.49 12.29
C ASP A 334 4.17 7.64 11.41
N VAL A 335 3.33 7.33 10.41
CA VAL A 335 2.70 8.38 9.58
C VAL A 335 1.74 9.26 10.37
N LEU A 336 0.96 8.69 11.30
CA LEU A 336 0.06 9.49 12.14
C LEU A 336 0.82 10.43 13.07
N ARG A 337 1.99 10.03 13.61
CA ARG A 337 2.87 10.90 14.38
C ARG A 337 3.37 12.07 13.55
N ARG A 338 3.85 11.82 12.31
CA ARG A 338 4.30 12.89 11.42
C ARG A 338 3.19 13.85 11.03
N CYS A 339 1.96 13.36 10.92
CA CYS A 339 0.79 14.18 10.69
C CYS A 339 0.21 14.84 11.95
N GLY A 340 0.78 14.63 13.14
CA GLY A 340 0.25 15.16 14.39
C GLY A 340 -1.09 14.55 14.82
N LEU A 341 -1.35 13.29 14.43
CA LEU A 341 -2.62 12.57 14.59
C LEU A 341 -2.48 11.28 15.43
N SER A 342 -1.46 11.17 16.26
CA SER A 342 -1.18 9.96 17.05
C SER A 342 -2.33 9.58 18.00
N ASP A 343 -3.16 10.52 18.41
CA ASP A 343 -4.31 10.27 19.29
C ASP A 343 -5.43 9.47 18.60
N TRP A 344 -5.37 9.32 17.28
CA TRP A 344 -6.30 8.52 16.49
C TRP A 344 -5.84 7.07 16.31
N TYR A 345 -4.71 6.71 16.92
CA TYR A 345 -4.14 5.36 16.89
C TYR A 345 -4.40 4.64 18.23
N PHE A 346 -4.93 3.41 18.13
CA PHE A 346 -5.27 2.57 19.27
C PHE A 346 -4.70 1.17 19.10
N GLU A 347 -4.00 0.68 20.11
CA GLU A 347 -3.63 -0.73 20.22
C GLU A 347 -4.68 -1.46 21.05
N THR A 348 -5.38 -2.42 20.46
CA THR A 348 -6.45 -3.14 21.13
C THR A 348 -6.57 -4.58 20.62
N ASP A 349 -7.16 -5.43 21.44
CA ASP A 349 -7.65 -6.76 21.09
C ASP A 349 -9.20 -6.80 20.93
N TYR A 350 -9.84 -5.63 20.80
CA TYR A 350 -11.29 -5.41 20.80
C TYR A 350 -11.97 -5.73 22.12
N ARG A 351 -11.22 -5.85 23.25
CA ARG A 351 -11.75 -6.01 24.59
C ARG A 351 -11.99 -4.66 25.28
N SER A 352 -12.70 -4.67 26.38
CA SER A 352 -13.31 -3.50 27.02
C SER A 352 -12.39 -2.34 27.38
N GLU A 353 -11.10 -2.56 27.64
CA GLU A 353 -10.21 -1.54 28.21
C GLU A 353 -10.04 -0.26 27.37
N ASN A 354 -10.23 -0.34 26.04
CA ASN A 354 -10.05 0.82 25.16
C ASN A 354 -11.32 1.21 24.38
N LEU A 355 -12.42 0.45 24.50
CA LEU A 355 -13.60 0.69 23.68
C LEU A 355 -14.26 2.03 23.97
N ASP A 356 -14.33 2.45 25.23
CA ASP A 356 -14.91 3.75 25.60
C ASP A 356 -14.07 4.91 25.06
N ARG A 357 -12.74 4.79 25.12
CA ARG A 357 -11.83 5.78 24.55
C ARG A 357 -11.95 5.84 23.02
N ILE A 358 -11.98 4.69 22.34
CA ILE A 358 -12.20 4.60 20.89
C ILE A 358 -13.52 5.26 20.51
N LYS A 359 -14.61 4.93 21.24
CA LYS A 359 -15.92 5.51 21.00
C LYS A 359 -15.93 7.02 21.21
N LYS A 360 -15.36 7.51 22.33
CA LYS A 360 -15.28 8.96 22.60
C LYS A 360 -14.54 9.69 21.49
N THR A 361 -13.35 9.21 21.10
CA THR A 361 -12.59 9.83 20.01
C THR A 361 -13.36 9.78 18.69
N ALA A 362 -14.00 8.66 18.37
CA ALA A 362 -14.78 8.55 17.15
C ALA A 362 -16.00 9.49 17.13
N ASP A 363 -16.71 9.66 18.27
CA ASP A 363 -17.82 10.61 18.39
C ASP A 363 -17.33 12.04 18.16
N GLU A 364 -16.21 12.45 18.77
CA GLU A 364 -15.59 13.77 18.56
C GLU A 364 -15.22 14.00 17.08
N LEU A 365 -14.69 12.97 16.40
CA LEU A 365 -14.32 13.05 14.99
C LEU A 365 -15.52 13.10 14.05
N ILE A 366 -16.62 12.43 14.39
CA ILE A 366 -17.86 12.43 13.60
C ILE A 366 -18.56 13.77 13.68
N ASP A 367 -18.55 14.39 14.86
CA ASP A 367 -19.27 15.65 15.13
C ASP A 367 -18.46 16.89 14.70
N GLY A 368 -17.13 16.78 14.59
CA GLY A 368 -16.24 17.87 14.22
C GLY A 368 -16.00 18.01 12.72
N ASP A 369 -15.49 19.16 12.31
CA ASP A 369 -14.99 19.42 10.94
C ASP A 369 -13.45 19.38 10.93
N TYR A 370 -12.89 18.24 10.60
CA TYR A 370 -11.44 18.01 10.54
C TYR A 370 -10.87 18.01 9.12
N ARG A 371 -11.71 18.15 8.08
CA ARG A 371 -11.27 17.97 6.68
C ARG A 371 -10.11 18.89 6.31
N ALA A 372 -10.22 20.17 6.54
CA ALA A 372 -9.19 21.14 6.18
C ALA A 372 -7.89 20.89 6.95
N PHE A 373 -8.01 20.55 8.24
CA PHE A 373 -6.86 20.21 9.09
C PHE A 373 -6.14 18.97 8.58
N ILE A 374 -6.85 17.87 8.31
CA ILE A 374 -6.28 16.62 7.80
C ILE A 374 -5.55 16.85 6.47
N LEU A 375 -6.21 17.55 5.54
CA LEU A 375 -5.61 17.87 4.23
C LEU A 375 -4.35 18.71 4.35
N LYS A 376 -4.31 19.65 5.30
CA LYS A 376 -3.08 20.41 5.59
C LYS A 376 -1.94 19.50 6.05
N GLN A 377 -2.20 18.55 6.95
CA GLN A 377 -1.19 17.65 7.48
C GLN A 377 -0.65 16.70 6.39
N ILE A 378 -1.53 16.06 5.62
CA ILE A 378 -1.07 15.13 4.57
C ILE A 378 -0.37 15.86 3.41
N ASN A 379 -0.74 17.10 3.10
CA ASN A 379 -0.04 17.92 2.12
C ASN A 379 1.35 18.37 2.64
N ALA A 380 1.53 18.56 3.94
CA ALA A 380 2.83 18.81 4.53
C ALA A 380 3.74 17.56 4.43
N GLU A 381 3.19 16.38 4.71
CA GLU A 381 3.89 15.09 4.56
C GLU A 381 4.30 14.86 3.08
N ALA A 382 3.44 15.20 2.13
CA ALA A 382 3.68 15.08 0.70
C ALA A 382 4.89 15.87 0.18
N LYS A 383 5.30 16.95 0.87
CA LYS A 383 6.51 17.73 0.52
C LYS A 383 7.81 16.94 0.62
N SER A 384 7.82 15.84 1.35
CA SER A 384 8.99 14.94 1.40
C SER A 384 9.35 14.33 0.04
N PHE A 385 8.47 14.43 -0.96
CA PHE A 385 8.77 14.09 -2.36
C PHE A 385 9.82 15.02 -2.98
N ASP A 386 9.92 16.28 -2.54
CA ASP A 386 10.81 17.27 -3.14
C ASP A 386 12.29 16.85 -3.07
N ALA A 387 12.74 16.24 -1.98
CA ALA A 387 14.12 15.74 -1.85
C ALA A 387 14.45 14.64 -2.89
N PHE A 388 13.50 13.74 -3.15
CA PHE A 388 13.65 12.73 -4.19
C PHE A 388 13.67 13.37 -5.59
N ALA A 389 12.77 14.31 -5.84
CA ALA A 389 12.69 15.00 -7.12
C ALA A 389 13.99 15.78 -7.42
N GLU A 390 14.57 16.43 -6.40
CA GLU A 390 15.87 17.11 -6.52
C GLU A 390 17.02 16.14 -6.85
N ALA A 391 17.06 14.97 -6.18
CA ALA A 391 18.06 13.94 -6.49
C ALA A 391 17.95 13.46 -7.95
N LEU A 392 16.73 13.19 -8.42
CA LEU A 392 16.49 12.75 -9.80
C LEU A 392 16.83 13.85 -10.83
N GLU A 393 16.56 15.11 -10.52
CA GLU A 393 16.91 16.27 -11.37
C GLU A 393 18.44 16.43 -11.47
N ASN A 394 19.18 16.21 -10.37
CA ASN A 394 20.64 16.29 -10.36
C ASN A 394 21.27 15.19 -11.25
N ILE A 395 20.75 13.96 -11.20
CA ILE A 395 21.17 12.87 -12.10
C ILE A 395 20.94 13.28 -13.55
N LYS A 396 19.77 13.82 -13.88
CA LYS A 396 19.45 14.28 -15.24
C LYS A 396 20.43 15.32 -15.74
N LYS A 397 20.73 16.34 -14.95
CA LYS A 397 21.69 17.39 -15.31
C LYS A 397 23.12 16.86 -15.55
N ASN A 398 23.51 15.81 -14.82
CA ASN A 398 24.83 15.20 -14.98
C ASN A 398 24.91 14.35 -16.27
N ASN A 399 23.81 13.73 -16.67
CA ASN A 399 23.74 12.94 -17.92
C ASN A 399 23.67 13.81 -19.19
N GLU A 400 23.28 15.10 -19.07
CA GLU A 400 23.21 16.05 -20.19
C GLU A 400 24.54 16.81 -20.42
N ARG A 401 25.52 16.65 -19.53
CA ARG A 401 26.88 17.23 -19.62
C ARG A 401 27.85 16.25 -20.26
#